data_f65e9263e375212cb9f96261dee96f3c
#
_entry.id   f65e9263e375212cb9f96261dee96f3c
#
_cell.length_a   1.000
_cell.length_b   1.000
_cell.length_c   1.000
_cell.angle_alpha   90.00
_cell.angle_beta   90.00
_cell.angle_gamma   90.00
#
_symmetry.space_group_name_H-M   'P 1'
#
loop_
_entity.id
_entity.type
_entity.pdbx_description
1 polymer ?
#
loop_
_entity_poly.entity_id
_entity_poly.type
_entity_poly.pdbx_seq_one_letter_code
_entity_poly.pdbx_strand_id
1 'polypeptide(L)'
;MLKPERLLHRTDRGAGWNHVQQLMHGSDQQCYDILRMNQRTFQDLCKMLATRYGLQETQNVYIEEAVAMFLEVVGQDKTVRVIAQRYQRSLDTVKRKLGEVLSALLKFAADALKPEDGEFTRVCPALRNDDRYWPFFKDCIGALDGTHISVRPPKRNAEAYRGRKQEPTMNVLAICNFDMKFIYAYVGVPGRAHDTKVLTYCARNEPFFPHPPNGKYYLVDAGYPTRTGYLGPYRRVRYHLDQFNRGGPPTNTREVFNRRHSSLRSVIERTFGVWKAKWRILDRRHPKYGLIKWIKLVTATMALHNFIRDSHREDNDFVHWQRREEYHTHGDNDEEERDEEEDEDEDEDEEEEEDGDGHGGHIPYEPTGDRAMEGLRDRIGNELSRGYRLPY
;
A
#
# COMPACT_ATOMS: atom_id res chain seq x y z
N MET A 1 49.29 -16.03 -31.32
CA MET A 1 48.32 -15.21 -30.59
C MET A 1 48.07 -15.86 -29.24
N LEU A 2 48.57 -15.28 -28.16
CA LEU A 2 48.29 -15.71 -26.78
C LEU A 2 46.82 -15.44 -26.49
N LYS A 3 46.05 -16.45 -26.07
CA LYS A 3 44.66 -16.25 -25.59
C LYS A 3 44.74 -15.27 -24.42
N PRO A 4 43.90 -14.20 -24.40
CA PRO A 4 43.88 -13.28 -23.26
C PRO A 4 43.53 -14.08 -22.01
N GLU A 5 44.36 -13.94 -20.97
CA GLU A 5 44.10 -14.49 -19.64
C GLU A 5 42.69 -14.09 -19.21
N ARG A 6 41.86 -15.08 -18.89
CA ARG A 6 40.55 -14.82 -18.29
C ARG A 6 40.78 -14.26 -16.88
N LEU A 7 40.68 -12.95 -16.74
CA LEU A 7 40.65 -12.29 -15.44
C LEU A 7 39.51 -12.88 -14.60
N LEU A 8 39.84 -13.38 -13.43
CA LEU A 8 38.86 -13.89 -12.47
C LEU A 8 38.06 -12.71 -11.94
N HIS A 9 36.80 -12.60 -12.34
CA HIS A 9 35.88 -11.56 -11.87
C HIS A 9 35.45 -11.75 -10.42
N ARG A 10 35.84 -12.84 -9.75
CA ARG A 10 35.43 -13.20 -8.39
C ARG A 10 36.63 -13.75 -7.64
N THR A 11 37.20 -12.91 -6.84
CA THR A 11 38.42 -13.21 -6.09
C THR A 11 38.16 -13.57 -4.64
N ASP A 12 36.98 -13.20 -4.09
CA ASP A 12 36.59 -13.46 -2.69
C ASP A 12 35.20 -14.15 -2.61
N ARG A 13 35.20 -15.47 -2.48
CA ARG A 13 33.97 -16.26 -2.37
C ARG A 13 33.21 -16.07 -1.05
N GLY A 14 33.88 -15.54 -0.02
CA GLY A 14 33.32 -15.26 1.31
C GLY A 14 32.73 -13.86 1.47
N ALA A 15 33.01 -12.94 0.54
CA ALA A 15 32.64 -11.53 0.67
C ALA A 15 31.15 -11.31 0.91
N GLY A 16 30.27 -12.05 0.22
CA GLY A 16 28.82 -11.93 0.40
C GLY A 16 28.37 -12.29 1.82
N TRP A 17 28.86 -13.41 2.33
CA TRP A 17 28.55 -13.84 3.70
C TRP A 17 29.15 -12.87 4.74
N ASN A 18 30.39 -12.46 4.58
CA ASN A 18 31.03 -11.48 5.47
C ASN A 18 30.26 -10.16 5.52
N HIS A 19 29.74 -9.70 4.37
CA HIS A 19 28.89 -8.51 4.33
C HIS A 19 27.61 -8.70 5.15
N VAL A 20 26.94 -9.85 5.02
CA VAL A 20 25.73 -10.14 5.81
C VAL A 20 26.03 -10.27 7.30
N GLN A 21 27.15 -10.89 7.67
CA GLN A 21 27.60 -10.97 9.07
C GLN A 21 27.81 -9.56 9.66
N GLN A 22 28.40 -8.64 8.92
CA GLN A 22 28.55 -7.25 9.34
C GLN A 22 27.20 -6.55 9.53
N LEU A 23 26.21 -6.82 8.68
CA LEU A 23 24.86 -6.27 8.83
C LEU A 23 24.12 -6.86 10.04
N MET A 24 24.31 -8.15 10.34
CA MET A 24 23.63 -8.83 11.44
C MET A 24 24.24 -8.57 12.83
N HIS A 25 25.54 -8.29 12.88
CA HIS A 25 26.29 -8.18 14.15
C HIS A 25 27.01 -6.85 14.34
N GLY A 26 26.99 -5.97 13.33
CA GLY A 26 27.57 -4.62 13.39
C GLY A 26 26.56 -3.58 13.90
N SER A 27 26.54 -2.41 13.26
CA SER A 27 25.62 -1.33 13.61
C SER A 27 24.19 -1.63 13.13
N ASP A 28 23.21 -1.52 14.04
CA ASP A 28 21.78 -1.64 13.71
C ASP A 28 21.35 -0.58 12.70
N GLN A 29 21.87 0.65 12.81
CA GLN A 29 21.64 1.71 11.85
C GLN A 29 22.14 1.34 10.45
N GLN A 30 23.30 0.71 10.32
CA GLN A 30 23.81 0.26 9.03
C GLN A 30 22.91 -0.83 8.41
N CYS A 31 22.42 -1.76 9.25
CA CYS A 31 21.45 -2.76 8.81
C CYS A 31 20.19 -2.09 8.29
N TYR A 32 19.64 -1.14 9.06
CA TYR A 32 18.45 -0.38 8.68
C TYR A 32 18.64 0.38 7.36
N ASP A 33 19.76 1.10 7.22
CA ASP A 33 20.04 1.90 6.02
C ASP A 33 20.12 1.02 4.75
N ILE A 34 20.65 -0.19 4.87
CA ILE A 34 20.87 -1.10 3.74
C ILE A 34 19.66 -1.99 3.48
N LEU A 35 19.10 -2.63 4.52
CA LEU A 35 18.03 -3.63 4.41
C LEU A 35 16.62 -3.07 4.69
N ARG A 36 16.53 -1.78 5.09
CA ARG A 36 15.28 -1.09 5.42
C ARG A 36 14.54 -1.64 6.64
N MET A 37 15.25 -2.37 7.49
CA MET A 37 14.77 -2.90 8.76
C MET A 37 15.92 -3.12 9.72
N ASN A 38 15.64 -3.16 11.05
CA ASN A 38 16.64 -3.44 12.05
C ASN A 38 17.09 -4.90 12.03
N GLN A 39 18.19 -5.20 12.72
CA GLN A 39 18.82 -6.53 12.73
C GLN A 39 17.86 -7.63 13.19
N ARG A 40 17.10 -7.37 14.27
CA ARG A 40 16.15 -8.32 14.81
C ARG A 40 15.04 -8.65 13.82
N THR A 41 14.43 -7.64 13.23
CA THR A 41 13.37 -7.80 12.22
C THR A 41 13.90 -8.58 11.00
N PHE A 42 15.15 -8.32 10.58
CA PHE A 42 15.78 -9.06 9.48
C PHE A 42 15.96 -10.55 9.81
N GLN A 43 16.47 -10.86 11.01
CA GLN A 43 16.66 -12.25 11.45
C GLN A 43 15.31 -12.99 11.59
N ASP A 44 14.29 -12.31 12.15
CA ASP A 44 12.94 -12.86 12.27
C ASP A 44 12.31 -13.13 10.89
N LEU A 45 12.53 -12.23 9.91
CA LEU A 45 12.10 -12.43 8.52
C LEU A 45 12.76 -13.67 7.90
N CYS A 46 14.08 -13.82 8.02
CA CYS A 46 14.82 -14.96 7.50
C CYS A 46 14.30 -16.27 8.11
N LYS A 47 14.14 -16.31 9.43
CA LYS A 47 13.59 -17.45 10.16
C LYS A 47 12.17 -17.80 9.71
N MET A 48 11.30 -16.80 9.59
CA MET A 48 9.92 -17.00 9.14
C MET A 48 9.85 -17.57 7.72
N LEU A 49 10.61 -17.00 6.78
CA LEU A 49 10.63 -17.46 5.39
C LEU A 49 11.17 -18.90 5.27
N ALA A 50 12.15 -19.27 6.09
CA ALA A 50 12.66 -20.62 6.14
C ALA A 50 11.65 -21.62 6.71
N THR A 51 11.11 -21.33 7.90
CA THR A 51 10.31 -22.30 8.68
C THR A 51 8.88 -22.44 8.18
N ARG A 52 8.28 -21.37 7.64
CA ARG A 52 6.86 -21.35 7.24
C ARG A 52 6.63 -21.33 5.74
N TYR A 53 7.53 -20.73 4.97
CA TYR A 53 7.32 -20.49 3.53
C TYR A 53 8.30 -21.24 2.63
N GLY A 54 9.12 -22.13 3.21
CA GLY A 54 9.92 -23.11 2.49
C GLY A 54 11.13 -22.50 1.77
N LEU A 55 11.64 -21.34 2.23
CA LEU A 55 12.92 -20.86 1.73
C LEU A 55 14.05 -21.71 2.30
N GLN A 56 14.93 -22.20 1.40
CA GLN A 56 16.01 -23.08 1.79
C GLN A 56 17.38 -22.51 1.43
N GLU A 57 18.33 -22.79 2.30
CA GLU A 57 19.73 -22.53 2.00
C GLU A 57 20.28 -23.52 0.97
N THR A 58 21.43 -23.22 0.44
CA THR A 58 22.20 -24.12 -0.40
C THR A 58 23.62 -24.20 0.15
N GLN A 59 24.38 -25.22 -0.28
CA GLN A 59 25.78 -25.39 0.17
C GLN A 59 26.64 -24.12 0.09
N ASN A 60 26.29 -23.17 -0.78
CA ASN A 60 27.11 -21.96 -1.02
C ASN A 60 26.41 -20.64 -0.70
N VAL A 61 25.11 -20.63 -0.38
CA VAL A 61 24.34 -19.40 -0.12
C VAL A 61 23.38 -19.67 1.03
N TYR A 62 23.61 -19.00 2.15
CA TYR A 62 22.73 -19.02 3.32
C TYR A 62 21.42 -18.27 3.07
N ILE A 63 20.41 -18.52 3.91
CA ILE A 63 19.11 -17.87 3.80
C ILE A 63 19.25 -16.36 3.97
N GLU A 64 20.00 -15.92 4.96
CA GLU A 64 20.24 -14.50 5.25
C GLU A 64 20.93 -13.80 4.07
N GLU A 65 21.87 -14.47 3.42
CA GLU A 65 22.52 -13.92 2.22
C GLU A 65 21.53 -13.75 1.07
N ALA A 66 20.67 -14.74 0.84
CA ALA A 66 19.65 -14.67 -0.22
C ALA A 66 18.62 -13.56 0.06
N VAL A 67 18.15 -13.45 1.31
CA VAL A 67 17.17 -12.41 1.73
C VAL A 67 17.81 -11.02 1.68
N ALA A 68 19.06 -10.86 2.15
CA ALA A 68 19.77 -9.58 2.08
C ALA A 68 19.95 -9.10 0.61
N MET A 69 20.34 -10.00 -0.29
CA MET A 69 20.40 -9.69 -1.74
C MET A 69 19.05 -9.17 -2.26
N PHE A 70 17.94 -9.79 -1.86
CA PHE A 70 16.60 -9.37 -2.28
C PHE A 70 16.25 -8.00 -1.71
N LEU A 71 16.45 -7.78 -0.42
CA LEU A 71 16.15 -6.51 0.26
C LEU A 71 16.98 -5.34 -0.31
N GLU A 72 18.25 -5.58 -0.65
CA GLU A 72 19.06 -4.54 -1.33
C GLU A 72 18.54 -4.20 -2.73
N VAL A 73 17.97 -5.18 -3.45
CA VAL A 73 17.33 -4.90 -4.76
C VAL A 73 16.10 -4.02 -4.57
N VAL A 74 15.18 -4.38 -3.67
CA VAL A 74 13.91 -3.66 -3.53
C VAL A 74 14.05 -2.38 -2.71
N GLY A 75 14.89 -2.39 -1.66
CA GLY A 75 15.07 -1.26 -0.75
C GLY A 75 16.03 -0.19 -1.26
N GLN A 76 16.98 -0.55 -2.14
CA GLN A 76 18.02 0.36 -2.65
C GLN A 76 17.99 0.55 -4.16
N ASP A 77 17.04 -0.10 -4.86
CA ASP A 77 16.93 -0.13 -6.33
C ASP A 77 18.26 -0.54 -7.02
N LYS A 78 18.97 -1.52 -6.42
CA LYS A 78 20.22 -2.02 -6.98
C LYS A 78 19.99 -3.02 -8.10
N THR A 79 20.77 -2.89 -9.16
CA THR A 79 20.72 -3.87 -10.26
C THR A 79 21.30 -5.21 -9.83
N VAL A 80 20.83 -6.30 -10.46
CA VAL A 80 21.35 -7.66 -10.24
C VAL A 80 22.88 -7.74 -10.45
N ARG A 81 23.45 -6.91 -11.35
CA ARG A 81 24.89 -6.87 -11.59
C ARG A 81 25.64 -6.29 -10.39
N VAL A 82 25.16 -5.22 -9.78
CA VAL A 82 25.74 -4.62 -8.57
C VAL A 82 25.70 -5.61 -7.42
N ILE A 83 24.56 -6.31 -7.24
CA ILE A 83 24.43 -7.36 -6.23
C ILE A 83 25.43 -8.51 -6.49
N ALA A 84 25.51 -8.98 -7.72
CA ALA A 84 26.44 -10.05 -8.09
C ALA A 84 27.91 -9.68 -7.80
N GLN A 85 28.28 -8.41 -8.02
CA GLN A 85 29.61 -7.90 -7.70
C GLN A 85 29.84 -7.80 -6.19
N ARG A 86 28.89 -7.23 -5.44
CA ARG A 86 29.00 -7.06 -3.97
C ARG A 86 29.10 -8.41 -3.28
N TYR A 87 28.24 -9.34 -3.62
CA TYR A 87 28.17 -10.67 -3.00
C TYR A 87 29.14 -11.68 -3.61
N GLN A 88 29.94 -11.28 -4.61
CA GLN A 88 30.87 -12.14 -5.33
C GLN A 88 30.20 -13.43 -5.84
N ARG A 89 28.94 -13.34 -6.30
CA ARG A 89 28.13 -14.44 -6.83
C ARG A 89 27.94 -14.32 -8.35
N SER A 90 27.61 -15.42 -9.02
CA SER A 90 27.24 -15.39 -10.44
C SER A 90 25.89 -14.69 -10.64
N LEU A 91 25.71 -14.05 -11.80
CA LEU A 91 24.42 -13.47 -12.16
C LEU A 91 23.29 -14.50 -12.07
N ASP A 92 23.54 -15.74 -12.47
CA ASP A 92 22.56 -16.82 -12.43
C ASP A 92 22.24 -17.23 -11.00
N THR A 93 23.25 -17.32 -10.11
CA THR A 93 23.03 -17.57 -8.69
C THR A 93 22.17 -16.49 -8.07
N VAL A 94 22.51 -15.20 -8.31
CA VAL A 94 21.72 -14.07 -7.77
C VAL A 94 20.29 -14.10 -8.31
N LYS A 95 20.10 -14.25 -9.64
CA LYS A 95 18.74 -14.29 -10.23
C LYS A 95 17.90 -15.41 -9.65
N ARG A 96 18.47 -16.61 -9.49
CA ARG A 96 17.81 -17.76 -8.90
C ARG A 96 17.42 -17.51 -7.46
N LYS A 97 18.36 -17.02 -6.62
CA LYS A 97 18.08 -16.72 -5.21
C LYS A 97 17.05 -15.60 -5.03
N LEU A 98 17.08 -14.54 -5.84
CA LEU A 98 16.04 -13.53 -5.88
C LEU A 98 14.65 -14.12 -6.22
N GLY A 99 14.60 -15.10 -7.14
CA GLY A 99 13.38 -15.82 -7.50
C GLY A 99 12.85 -16.70 -6.37
N GLU A 100 13.74 -17.41 -5.67
CA GLU A 100 13.39 -18.26 -4.51
C GLU A 100 12.84 -17.41 -3.36
N VAL A 101 13.48 -16.29 -2.99
CA VAL A 101 13.00 -15.35 -1.96
C VAL A 101 11.68 -14.73 -2.37
N LEU A 102 11.54 -14.26 -3.62
CA LEU A 102 10.29 -13.71 -4.12
C LEU A 102 9.15 -14.73 -4.03
N SER A 103 9.39 -15.99 -4.38
CA SER A 103 8.39 -17.06 -4.26
C SER A 103 7.96 -17.29 -2.81
N ALA A 104 8.89 -17.29 -1.85
CA ALA A 104 8.58 -17.42 -0.43
C ALA A 104 7.79 -16.20 0.10
N LEU A 105 8.17 -14.98 -0.31
CA LEU A 105 7.44 -13.76 0.04
C LEU A 105 6.03 -13.71 -0.54
N LEU A 106 5.80 -14.25 -1.73
CA LEU A 106 4.44 -14.32 -2.30
C LEU A 106 3.54 -15.30 -1.55
N LYS A 107 4.09 -16.42 -1.05
CA LYS A 107 3.34 -17.32 -0.15
C LYS A 107 3.01 -16.60 1.16
N PHE A 108 3.96 -15.86 1.72
CA PHE A 108 3.72 -15.02 2.89
C PHE A 108 2.67 -13.93 2.61
N ALA A 109 2.70 -13.29 1.44
CA ALA A 109 1.73 -12.26 1.06
C ALA A 109 0.28 -12.77 1.09
N ALA A 110 0.03 -14.02 0.71
CA ALA A 110 -1.29 -14.63 0.79
C ALA A 110 -1.82 -14.74 2.23
N ASP A 111 -0.92 -14.83 3.21
CA ASP A 111 -1.29 -14.83 4.64
C ASP A 111 -1.32 -13.42 5.24
N ALA A 112 -0.47 -12.51 4.78
CA ALA A 112 -0.27 -11.19 5.37
C ALA A 112 -1.21 -10.11 4.81
N LEU A 113 -1.67 -10.25 3.55
CA LEU A 113 -2.53 -9.25 2.88
C LEU A 113 -4.01 -9.66 2.96
N LYS A 114 -4.47 -9.94 4.16
CA LYS A 114 -5.88 -10.25 4.49
C LYS A 114 -6.19 -9.74 5.89
N PRO A 115 -7.48 -9.50 6.20
CA PRO A 115 -7.89 -9.17 7.56
C PRO A 115 -7.49 -10.27 8.55
N GLU A 116 -7.11 -9.88 9.77
CA GLU A 116 -6.91 -10.81 10.87
C GLU A 116 -8.24 -11.39 11.35
N ASP A 117 -8.23 -12.59 11.94
CA ASP A 117 -9.42 -13.22 12.50
C ASP A 117 -10.07 -12.31 13.56
N GLY A 118 -11.35 -11.98 13.35
CA GLY A 118 -12.11 -11.10 14.23
C GLY A 118 -11.73 -9.61 14.14
N GLU A 119 -10.90 -9.19 13.19
CA GLU A 119 -10.53 -7.77 13.01
C GLU A 119 -11.76 -6.86 12.85
N PHE A 120 -12.73 -7.27 12.05
CA PHE A 120 -13.93 -6.47 11.79
C PHE A 120 -14.95 -6.46 12.95
N THR A 121 -14.80 -7.31 13.94
CA THR A 121 -15.68 -7.34 15.12
C THR A 121 -15.18 -6.47 16.26
N ARG A 122 -13.90 -6.08 16.24
CA ARG A 122 -13.27 -5.26 17.27
C ARG A 122 -13.20 -3.81 16.82
N VAL A 123 -13.41 -2.90 17.76
CA VAL A 123 -13.11 -1.49 17.51
C VAL A 123 -11.59 -1.31 17.59
N CYS A 124 -11.02 -0.71 16.55
CA CYS A 124 -9.59 -0.43 16.53
C CYS A 124 -9.19 0.49 17.69
N PRO A 125 -8.15 0.15 18.49
CA PRO A 125 -7.67 1.00 19.57
C PRO A 125 -7.29 2.41 19.12
N ALA A 126 -6.77 2.58 17.90
CA ALA A 126 -6.43 3.87 17.34
C ALA A 126 -7.66 4.81 17.18
N LEU A 127 -8.84 4.24 16.89
CA LEU A 127 -10.08 5.02 16.87
C LEU A 127 -10.62 5.27 18.27
N ARG A 128 -10.61 4.23 19.13
CA ARG A 128 -11.19 4.30 20.47
C ARG A 128 -10.47 5.29 21.38
N ASN A 129 -9.18 5.46 21.19
CA ASN A 129 -8.32 6.30 22.03
C ASN A 129 -8.17 7.75 21.49
N ASP A 130 -8.92 8.11 20.44
CA ASP A 130 -8.86 9.44 19.84
C ASP A 130 -10.25 10.08 19.81
N ASP A 131 -10.47 11.07 20.69
CA ASP A 131 -11.74 11.78 20.84
C ASP A 131 -12.19 12.53 19.59
N ARG A 132 -11.28 12.74 18.62
CA ARG A 132 -11.62 13.31 17.31
C ARG A 132 -12.51 12.39 16.49
N TYR A 133 -12.41 11.07 16.71
CA TYR A 133 -13.07 10.03 15.93
C TYR A 133 -14.03 9.19 16.76
N TRP A 134 -13.76 9.00 18.04
CA TRP A 134 -14.62 8.24 18.94
C TRP A 134 -15.70 9.12 19.59
N PRO A 135 -16.95 8.64 19.67
CA PRO A 135 -17.52 7.38 19.18
C PRO A 135 -18.04 7.43 17.74
N PHE A 136 -17.86 8.53 17.01
CA PHE A 136 -18.53 8.87 15.75
C PHE A 136 -18.23 7.84 14.63
N PHE A 137 -16.99 7.41 14.52
CA PHE A 137 -16.53 6.46 13.51
C PHE A 137 -16.32 5.04 14.06
N LYS A 138 -17.02 4.65 15.13
CA LYS A 138 -16.86 3.35 15.81
C LYS A 138 -17.03 2.13 14.92
N ASP A 139 -17.79 2.27 13.83
CA ASP A 139 -18.08 1.18 12.88
C ASP A 139 -17.20 1.24 11.63
N CYS A 140 -16.27 2.19 11.58
CA CYS A 140 -15.26 2.27 10.54
C CYS A 140 -14.17 1.21 10.77
N ILE A 141 -13.86 0.43 9.74
CA ILE A 141 -12.91 -0.70 9.81
C ILE A 141 -11.61 -0.47 9.03
N GLY A 142 -11.49 0.64 8.31
CA GLY A 142 -10.30 1.00 7.56
C GLY A 142 -10.56 1.99 6.44
N ALA A 143 -9.60 2.17 5.57
CA ALA A 143 -9.70 3.05 4.41
C ALA A 143 -9.28 2.32 3.14
N LEU A 144 -9.94 2.67 2.03
CA LEU A 144 -9.71 2.13 0.69
C LEU A 144 -9.31 3.27 -0.25
N ASP A 145 -8.29 3.01 -1.08
CA ASP A 145 -7.89 3.95 -2.12
C ASP A 145 -7.06 3.28 -3.22
N GLY A 146 -6.93 3.96 -4.35
CA GLY A 146 -6.04 3.59 -5.45
C GLY A 146 -4.71 4.33 -5.38
N THR A 147 -3.63 3.69 -5.84
CA THR A 147 -2.36 4.38 -6.04
C THR A 147 -1.66 3.89 -7.30
N HIS A 148 -0.87 4.76 -7.91
CA HIS A 148 -0.15 4.47 -9.14
C HIS A 148 1.31 4.12 -8.88
N ILE A 149 1.81 3.10 -9.58
CA ILE A 149 3.21 2.69 -9.63
C ILE A 149 3.67 2.74 -11.08
N SER A 150 4.79 3.43 -11.35
CA SER A 150 5.38 3.50 -12.69
C SER A 150 5.75 2.11 -13.21
N VAL A 151 5.43 1.83 -14.48
CA VAL A 151 5.69 0.53 -15.12
C VAL A 151 6.21 0.69 -16.54
N ARG A 152 6.78 -0.39 -17.09
CA ARG A 152 7.12 -0.49 -18.52
C ARG A 152 6.29 -1.60 -19.15
N PRO A 153 5.07 -1.31 -19.60
CA PRO A 153 4.22 -2.30 -20.22
C PRO A 153 4.76 -2.73 -21.59
N PRO A 154 4.35 -3.91 -22.10
CA PRO A 154 4.62 -4.30 -23.47
C PRO A 154 4.09 -3.24 -24.46
N LYS A 155 4.84 -2.99 -25.54
CA LYS A 155 4.49 -1.96 -26.54
C LYS A 155 3.04 -2.04 -27.05
N ARG A 156 2.52 -3.29 -27.23
CA ARG A 156 1.16 -3.52 -27.73
C ARG A 156 0.05 -3.03 -26.77
N ASN A 157 0.33 -2.89 -25.48
CA ASN A 157 -0.64 -2.50 -24.46
C ASN A 157 -0.27 -1.19 -23.78
N ALA A 158 0.72 -0.44 -24.30
CA ALA A 158 1.27 0.75 -23.65
C ALA A 158 0.23 1.85 -23.42
N GLU A 159 -0.73 2.00 -24.33
CA GLU A 159 -1.81 3.00 -24.24
C GLU A 159 -2.72 2.78 -23.03
N ALA A 160 -3.07 1.54 -22.69
CA ALA A 160 -3.91 1.22 -21.52
C ALA A 160 -3.25 1.60 -20.18
N TYR A 161 -1.90 1.68 -20.16
CA TYR A 161 -1.14 2.07 -18.97
C TYR A 161 -0.84 3.56 -18.90
N ARG A 162 -1.10 4.33 -19.97
CA ARG A 162 -0.98 5.78 -19.97
C ARG A 162 -2.30 6.39 -19.50
N GLY A 163 -2.33 6.77 -18.22
CA GLY A 163 -3.39 7.60 -17.67
C GLY A 163 -3.18 9.07 -18.00
N ARG A 164 -3.72 9.96 -17.21
CA ARG A 164 -3.56 11.43 -17.35
C ARG A 164 -2.09 11.87 -17.22
N LYS A 165 -1.29 11.14 -16.45
CA LYS A 165 0.17 11.33 -16.38
C LYS A 165 0.79 10.75 -17.67
N GLN A 166 1.72 11.48 -18.30
CA GLN A 166 2.36 11.05 -19.56
C GLN A 166 3.14 9.73 -19.44
N GLU A 167 3.54 9.32 -18.23
CA GLU A 167 4.26 8.09 -17.95
C GLU A 167 3.28 6.91 -17.74
N PRO A 168 3.61 5.72 -18.28
CA PRO A 168 2.78 4.54 -18.05
C PRO A 168 2.82 4.12 -16.58
N THR A 169 1.65 3.96 -15.98
CA THR A 169 1.48 3.52 -14.61
C THR A 169 0.61 2.27 -14.51
N MET A 170 0.76 1.56 -13.42
CA MET A 170 -0.10 0.48 -12.98
C MET A 170 -0.86 0.95 -11.75
N ASN A 171 -2.17 0.79 -11.75
CA ASN A 171 -3.00 1.06 -10.59
C ASN A 171 -2.92 -0.11 -9.59
N VAL A 172 -2.87 0.22 -8.32
CA VAL A 172 -2.90 -0.68 -7.18
C VAL A 172 -4.05 -0.24 -6.27
N LEU A 173 -5.17 -0.96 -6.30
CA LEU A 173 -6.24 -0.78 -5.32
C LEU A 173 -5.84 -1.46 -4.02
N ALA A 174 -5.90 -0.75 -2.89
CA ALA A 174 -5.59 -1.33 -1.60
C ALA A 174 -6.57 -0.89 -0.52
N ILE A 175 -6.68 -1.73 0.50
CA ILE A 175 -7.41 -1.44 1.75
C ILE A 175 -6.40 -1.56 2.88
N CYS A 176 -6.37 -0.58 3.79
CA CYS A 176 -5.60 -0.66 5.01
C CYS A 176 -6.48 -0.52 6.25
N ASN A 177 -6.03 -1.09 7.36
CA ASN A 177 -6.59 -0.82 8.68
C ASN A 177 -5.93 0.43 9.33
N PHE A 178 -6.38 0.80 10.54
CA PHE A 178 -5.86 1.97 11.24
C PHE A 178 -4.48 1.75 11.89
N ASP A 179 -3.96 0.53 11.86
CA ASP A 179 -2.56 0.22 12.20
C ASP A 179 -1.61 0.41 11.00
N MET A 180 -2.08 0.98 9.88
CA MET A 180 -1.33 1.15 8.63
C MET A 180 -0.86 -0.17 8.02
N LYS A 181 -1.63 -1.26 8.18
CA LYS A 181 -1.38 -2.55 7.55
C LYS A 181 -2.29 -2.73 6.35
N PHE A 182 -1.77 -3.21 5.23
CA PHE A 182 -2.58 -3.60 4.09
C PHE A 182 -3.35 -4.88 4.42
N ILE A 183 -4.67 -4.83 4.36
CA ILE A 183 -5.56 -5.99 4.54
C ILE A 183 -6.13 -6.51 3.22
N TYR A 184 -5.85 -5.82 2.12
CA TYR A 184 -6.16 -6.24 0.76
C TYR A 184 -5.32 -5.43 -0.22
N ALA A 185 -4.95 -6.07 -1.35
CA ALA A 185 -4.33 -5.37 -2.46
C ALA A 185 -4.66 -6.09 -3.78
N TYR A 186 -5.12 -5.32 -4.77
CA TYR A 186 -5.28 -5.75 -6.14
C TYR A 186 -4.29 -5.02 -7.04
N VAL A 187 -3.31 -5.76 -7.56
CA VAL A 187 -2.12 -5.20 -8.22
C VAL A 187 -2.11 -5.57 -9.69
N GLY A 188 -1.84 -4.62 -10.57
CA GLY A 188 -1.61 -4.93 -12.00
C GLY A 188 -2.63 -4.33 -12.95
N VAL A 189 -3.57 -3.53 -12.46
CA VAL A 189 -4.57 -2.87 -13.30
C VAL A 189 -3.89 -1.78 -14.16
N PRO A 190 -4.24 -1.66 -15.46
CA PRO A 190 -3.75 -0.57 -16.28
C PRO A 190 -4.07 0.82 -15.68
N GLY A 191 -3.11 1.74 -15.70
CA GLY A 191 -3.22 3.05 -15.05
C GLY A 191 -4.31 3.98 -15.61
N ARG A 192 -4.90 3.63 -16.76
CA ARG A 192 -6.05 4.35 -17.34
C ARG A 192 -7.39 3.95 -16.72
N ALA A 193 -7.44 2.82 -16.00
CA ALA A 193 -8.69 2.34 -15.40
C ALA A 193 -9.10 3.26 -14.24
N HIS A 194 -10.37 3.67 -14.22
CA HIS A 194 -10.94 4.44 -13.11
C HIS A 194 -11.02 3.59 -11.84
N ASP A 195 -10.69 4.18 -10.71
CA ASP A 195 -10.65 3.49 -9.41
C ASP A 195 -11.98 2.87 -9.01
N THR A 196 -13.10 3.53 -9.32
CA THR A 196 -14.45 2.99 -9.10
C THR A 196 -14.71 1.71 -9.90
N LYS A 197 -14.26 1.64 -11.18
CA LYS A 197 -14.39 0.41 -11.99
C LYS A 197 -13.51 -0.71 -11.43
N VAL A 198 -12.31 -0.37 -10.94
CA VAL A 198 -11.41 -1.35 -10.30
C VAL A 198 -12.04 -1.91 -9.03
N LEU A 199 -12.60 -1.04 -8.16
CA LEU A 199 -13.30 -1.46 -6.95
C LEU A 199 -14.51 -2.35 -7.28
N THR A 200 -15.31 -1.96 -8.28
CA THR A 200 -16.48 -2.75 -8.72
C THR A 200 -16.06 -4.14 -9.18
N TYR A 201 -15.00 -4.21 -9.99
CA TYR A 201 -14.47 -5.48 -10.44
C TYR A 201 -14.00 -6.36 -9.27
N CYS A 202 -13.17 -5.80 -8.37
CA CYS A 202 -12.65 -6.54 -7.21
C CYS A 202 -13.78 -7.04 -6.31
N ALA A 203 -14.74 -6.17 -5.97
CA ALA A 203 -15.84 -6.54 -5.10
C ALA A 203 -16.77 -7.61 -5.69
N ARG A 204 -16.89 -7.70 -7.03
CA ARG A 204 -17.73 -8.71 -7.69
C ARG A 204 -17.01 -10.01 -8.00
N ASN A 205 -15.72 -9.94 -8.35
CA ASN A 205 -15.03 -11.06 -8.97
C ASN A 205 -13.89 -11.65 -8.13
N GLU A 206 -13.38 -10.91 -7.12
CA GLU A 206 -12.27 -11.39 -6.32
C GLU A 206 -12.77 -12.15 -5.08
N PRO A 207 -12.55 -13.47 -4.98
CA PRO A 207 -13.13 -14.30 -3.91
C PRO A 207 -12.60 -13.95 -2.51
N PHE A 208 -11.45 -13.30 -2.43
CA PHE A 208 -10.83 -12.88 -1.17
C PHE A 208 -10.99 -11.38 -0.89
N PHE A 209 -11.84 -10.68 -1.63
CA PHE A 209 -12.13 -9.29 -1.36
C PHE A 209 -12.78 -9.15 0.03
N PRO A 210 -12.22 -8.34 0.96
CA PRO A 210 -12.71 -8.25 2.33
C PRO A 210 -13.95 -7.34 2.43
N HIS A 211 -15.11 -7.87 2.08
CA HIS A 211 -16.37 -7.12 2.17
C HIS A 211 -16.63 -6.64 3.59
N PRO A 212 -17.06 -5.38 3.77
CA PRO A 212 -17.47 -4.90 5.09
C PRO A 212 -18.64 -5.73 5.62
N PRO A 213 -18.59 -6.22 6.88
CA PRO A 213 -19.77 -6.83 7.51
C PRO A 213 -20.92 -5.83 7.67
N ASN A 214 -22.15 -6.33 7.88
CA ASN A 214 -23.30 -5.48 8.12
C ASN A 214 -23.06 -4.43 9.21
N GLY A 215 -23.34 -3.17 8.89
CA GLY A 215 -23.14 -2.04 9.79
C GLY A 215 -21.70 -1.54 9.88
N LYS A 216 -20.74 -2.18 9.20
CA LYS A 216 -19.35 -1.71 9.09
C LYS A 216 -19.07 -1.09 7.72
N TYR A 217 -18.03 -0.25 7.66
CA TYR A 217 -17.70 0.44 6.40
C TYR A 217 -16.21 0.82 6.33
N TYR A 218 -15.73 0.94 5.10
CA TYR A 218 -14.46 1.59 4.76
C TYR A 218 -14.68 3.06 4.41
N LEU A 219 -13.71 3.91 4.73
CA LEU A 219 -13.65 5.26 4.19
C LEU A 219 -13.11 5.23 2.77
N VAL A 220 -13.76 5.99 1.89
CA VAL A 220 -13.37 6.13 0.48
C VAL A 220 -13.27 7.60 0.09
N ASP A 221 -12.55 7.90 -0.98
CA ASP A 221 -12.41 9.25 -1.52
C ASP A 221 -13.69 9.76 -2.20
N ALA A 222 -13.73 11.06 -2.54
CA ALA A 222 -14.85 11.70 -3.22
C ALA A 222 -15.15 11.11 -4.60
N GLY A 223 -14.16 10.52 -5.27
CA GLY A 223 -14.30 9.81 -6.53
C GLY A 223 -15.11 8.51 -6.44
N TYR A 224 -15.27 7.96 -5.25
CA TYR A 224 -16.08 6.77 -5.05
C TYR A 224 -17.51 7.11 -4.60
N PRO A 225 -18.53 6.36 -5.01
CA PRO A 225 -19.89 6.57 -4.53
C PRO A 225 -20.04 6.18 -3.05
N THR A 226 -20.79 6.97 -2.28
CA THR A 226 -21.23 6.60 -0.93
C THR A 226 -22.32 5.56 -1.03
N ARG A 227 -22.10 4.35 -0.48
CA ARG A 227 -23.03 3.22 -0.54
C ARG A 227 -22.76 2.26 0.60
N THR A 228 -23.63 1.27 0.79
CA THR A 228 -23.52 0.28 1.87
C THR A 228 -22.11 -0.32 1.92
N GLY A 229 -21.45 -0.16 3.08
CA GLY A 229 -20.08 -0.58 3.33
C GLY A 229 -18.99 0.41 2.89
N TYR A 230 -19.33 1.53 2.24
CA TYR A 230 -18.35 2.52 1.76
C TYR A 230 -18.85 3.93 2.03
N LEU A 231 -18.15 4.66 2.90
CA LEU A 231 -18.52 6.00 3.32
C LEU A 231 -17.59 7.03 2.70
N GLY A 232 -18.11 7.80 1.74
CA GLY A 232 -17.44 8.93 1.10
C GLY A 232 -17.78 10.28 1.75
N PRO A 233 -17.02 11.35 1.40
CA PRO A 233 -17.30 12.70 1.87
C PRO A 233 -18.52 13.31 1.17
N TYR A 234 -18.97 14.48 1.66
CA TYR A 234 -19.91 15.31 0.92
C TYR A 234 -19.23 15.92 -0.30
N ARG A 235 -19.75 15.65 -1.50
CA ARG A 235 -19.26 16.23 -2.75
C ARG A 235 -19.54 17.73 -2.82
N ARG A 236 -18.72 18.48 -3.55
CA ARG A 236 -18.83 19.94 -3.73
C ARG A 236 -18.76 20.74 -2.42
N VAL A 237 -18.13 20.21 -1.41
CA VAL A 237 -17.87 20.84 -0.11
C VAL A 237 -16.38 20.66 0.18
N ARG A 238 -15.73 21.67 0.82
CA ARG A 238 -14.31 21.56 1.19
C ARG A 238 -14.01 20.20 1.84
N TYR A 239 -12.97 19.54 1.33
CA TYR A 239 -12.66 18.18 1.72
C TYR A 239 -11.18 17.98 2.09
N HIS A 240 -10.25 18.49 1.27
CA HIS A 240 -8.83 18.32 1.52
C HIS A 240 -8.37 19.12 2.74
N LEU A 241 -7.49 18.52 3.56
CA LEU A 241 -6.99 19.18 4.78
C LEU A 241 -6.33 20.52 4.48
N ASP A 242 -5.63 20.66 3.37
CA ASP A 242 -5.01 21.90 2.93
C ASP A 242 -6.01 23.04 2.66
N GLN A 243 -7.22 22.71 2.20
CA GLN A 243 -8.28 23.71 2.01
C GLN A 243 -8.71 24.31 3.37
N PHE A 244 -8.71 23.51 4.45
CA PHE A 244 -8.99 23.98 5.80
C PHE A 244 -7.81 24.74 6.41
N ASN A 245 -6.57 24.34 6.08
CA ASN A 245 -5.37 25.05 6.54
C ASN A 245 -5.29 26.46 5.96
N ARG A 246 -5.67 26.64 4.68
CA ARG A 246 -5.66 27.92 3.96
C ARG A 246 -6.94 28.76 4.23
N GLY A 247 -8.10 28.10 4.25
CA GLY A 247 -9.43 28.74 4.31
C GLY A 247 -10.05 28.80 5.71
N GLY A 248 -9.31 28.45 6.75
CA GLY A 248 -9.77 28.48 8.14
C GLY A 248 -10.67 27.30 8.55
N PRO A 249 -11.22 27.33 9.78
CA PRO A 249 -11.98 26.22 10.34
C PRO A 249 -13.27 25.93 9.52
N PRO A 250 -13.87 24.74 9.72
CA PRO A 250 -15.16 24.40 9.13
C PRO A 250 -16.26 25.42 9.46
N THR A 251 -17.09 25.76 8.49
CA THR A 251 -18.16 26.75 8.62
C THR A 251 -19.57 26.13 8.72
N ASN A 252 -19.70 24.85 8.40
CA ASN A 252 -20.96 24.13 8.44
C ASN A 252 -20.76 22.64 8.78
N THR A 253 -21.85 21.96 9.09
CA THR A 253 -21.87 20.54 9.48
C THR A 253 -21.19 19.63 8.46
N ARG A 254 -21.37 19.88 7.15
CA ARG A 254 -20.78 19.06 6.08
C ARG A 254 -19.27 19.23 6.04
N GLU A 255 -18.77 20.43 6.25
CA GLU A 255 -17.33 20.68 6.33
C GLU A 255 -16.71 20.08 7.60
N VAL A 256 -17.42 20.09 8.74
CA VAL A 256 -16.97 19.42 9.97
C VAL A 256 -16.78 17.93 9.70
N PHE A 257 -17.79 17.30 9.07
CA PHE A 257 -17.69 15.90 8.67
C PHE A 257 -16.53 15.67 7.70
N ASN A 258 -16.46 16.42 6.60
CA ASN A 258 -15.44 16.24 5.57
C ASN A 258 -14.03 16.36 6.14
N ARG A 259 -13.77 17.34 7.00
CA ARG A 259 -12.48 17.51 7.66
C ARG A 259 -12.11 16.29 8.51
N ARG A 260 -13.05 15.75 9.30
CA ARG A 260 -12.81 14.55 10.12
C ARG A 260 -12.65 13.29 9.28
N HIS A 261 -13.49 13.14 8.26
CA HIS A 261 -13.41 12.05 7.31
C HIS A 261 -12.06 12.05 6.57
N SER A 262 -11.64 13.18 5.99
CA SER A 262 -10.36 13.32 5.29
C SER A 262 -9.18 13.01 6.21
N SER A 263 -9.18 13.55 7.43
CA SER A 263 -8.13 13.30 8.42
C SER A 263 -8.04 11.82 8.80
N LEU A 264 -9.17 11.12 8.97
CA LEU A 264 -9.18 9.69 9.28
C LEU A 264 -8.80 8.83 8.07
N ARG A 265 -9.30 9.18 6.86
CA ARG A 265 -8.99 8.47 5.61
C ARG A 265 -7.52 8.60 5.21
N SER A 266 -6.86 9.69 5.61
CA SER A 266 -5.43 9.88 5.32
C SER A 266 -4.53 8.73 5.81
N VAL A 267 -5.05 7.81 6.63
CA VAL A 267 -4.32 6.58 7.01
C VAL A 267 -3.88 5.77 5.78
N ILE A 268 -4.70 5.68 4.72
CA ILE A 268 -4.31 4.92 3.52
C ILE A 268 -3.22 5.67 2.73
N GLU A 269 -3.30 7.01 2.65
CA GLU A 269 -2.27 7.85 2.01
C GLU A 269 -0.94 7.73 2.73
N ARG A 270 -0.94 7.79 4.07
CA ARG A 270 0.25 7.56 4.90
C ARG A 270 0.81 6.15 4.73
N THR A 271 -0.06 5.15 4.65
CA THR A 271 0.36 3.75 4.40
C THR A 271 1.08 3.62 3.06
N PHE A 272 0.54 4.23 2.00
CA PHE A 272 1.23 4.30 0.69
C PHE A 272 2.53 5.09 0.78
N GLY A 273 2.56 6.18 1.53
CA GLY A 273 3.75 7.01 1.73
C GLY A 273 4.90 6.22 2.36
N VAL A 274 4.67 5.57 3.50
CA VAL A 274 5.67 4.69 4.15
C VAL A 274 6.12 3.59 3.21
N TRP A 275 5.18 2.91 2.56
CA TRP A 275 5.48 1.79 1.67
C TRP A 275 6.36 2.21 0.50
N LYS A 276 6.04 3.30 -0.18
CA LYS A 276 6.84 3.82 -1.30
C LYS A 276 8.20 4.37 -0.86
N ALA A 277 8.25 5.12 0.25
CA ALA A 277 9.49 5.67 0.78
C ALA A 277 10.47 4.56 1.22
N LYS A 278 9.96 3.50 1.84
CA LYS A 278 10.78 2.38 2.31
C LYS A 278 11.36 1.56 1.15
N TRP A 279 10.58 1.31 0.10
CA TRP A 279 11.00 0.46 -1.01
C TRP A 279 11.30 1.28 -2.27
N ARG A 280 12.53 1.80 -2.37
CA ARG A 280 12.98 2.69 -3.46
C ARG A 280 12.76 2.14 -4.86
N ILE A 281 12.62 0.82 -5.00
CA ILE A 281 12.27 0.22 -6.28
C ILE A 281 10.91 0.71 -6.79
N LEU A 282 10.01 1.19 -5.93
CA LEU A 282 8.66 1.66 -6.29
C LEU A 282 8.64 3.12 -6.77
N ASP A 283 9.66 3.90 -6.41
CA ASP A 283 9.70 5.35 -6.59
C ASP A 283 10.45 5.81 -7.84
N ARG A 284 11.20 4.93 -8.51
CA ARG A 284 12.09 5.32 -9.62
C ARG A 284 11.74 4.64 -10.94
N ARG A 285 12.27 5.23 -12.06
CA ARG A 285 12.23 4.63 -13.40
C ARG A 285 12.91 3.27 -13.40
N HIS A 286 12.11 2.23 -13.48
CA HIS A 286 12.51 0.87 -13.14
C HIS A 286 13.48 0.20 -14.10
N PRO A 287 14.25 -0.79 -13.56
CA PRO A 287 14.85 -1.81 -14.38
C PRO A 287 13.77 -2.46 -15.28
N LYS A 288 14.18 -2.95 -16.45
CA LYS A 288 13.31 -3.56 -17.46
C LYS A 288 12.76 -4.91 -16.97
N TYR A 289 11.94 -4.92 -15.92
CA TYR A 289 11.19 -6.10 -15.50
C TYR A 289 9.92 -6.23 -16.33
N GLY A 290 9.57 -7.45 -16.73
CA GLY A 290 8.26 -7.73 -17.32
C GLY A 290 7.15 -7.51 -16.29
N LEU A 291 5.95 -7.13 -16.77
CA LEU A 291 4.80 -6.76 -15.95
C LEU A 291 4.49 -7.79 -14.84
N ILE A 292 4.45 -9.08 -15.16
CA ILE A 292 4.16 -10.15 -14.18
C ILE A 292 5.18 -10.16 -13.03
N LYS A 293 6.48 -10.01 -13.35
CA LYS A 293 7.50 -9.95 -12.31
C LYS A 293 7.36 -8.70 -11.47
N TRP A 294 6.95 -7.61 -12.10
CA TRP A 294 6.73 -6.33 -11.43
C TRP A 294 5.57 -6.42 -10.43
N ILE A 295 4.41 -6.96 -10.85
CA ILE A 295 3.27 -7.24 -9.96
C ILE A 295 3.71 -8.06 -8.74
N LYS A 296 4.48 -9.13 -8.95
CA LYS A 296 5.01 -9.97 -7.86
C LYS A 296 5.90 -9.19 -6.89
N LEU A 297 6.77 -8.30 -7.40
CA LEU A 297 7.64 -7.47 -6.56
C LEU A 297 6.83 -6.45 -5.74
N VAL A 298 5.84 -5.81 -6.35
CA VAL A 298 4.92 -4.89 -5.67
C VAL A 298 4.19 -5.61 -4.54
N THR A 299 3.58 -6.76 -4.82
CA THR A 299 2.90 -7.58 -3.80
C THR A 299 3.84 -8.01 -2.67
N ALA A 300 5.05 -8.45 -2.98
CA ALA A 300 6.04 -8.84 -1.99
C ALA A 300 6.46 -7.67 -1.08
N THR A 301 6.61 -6.46 -1.62
CA THR A 301 6.94 -5.27 -0.82
C THR A 301 5.80 -4.83 0.09
N MET A 302 4.52 -5.05 -0.29
CA MET A 302 3.37 -4.82 0.60
C MET A 302 3.34 -5.81 1.76
N ALA A 303 3.65 -7.08 1.52
CA ALA A 303 3.78 -8.08 2.59
C ALA A 303 4.94 -7.76 3.54
N LEU A 304 6.10 -7.32 3.01
CA LEU A 304 7.22 -6.84 3.82
C LEU A 304 6.86 -5.61 4.66
N HIS A 305 6.05 -4.69 4.14
CA HIS A 305 5.54 -3.54 4.88
C HIS A 305 4.74 -4.00 6.12
N ASN A 306 3.80 -4.93 5.95
CA ASN A 306 3.04 -5.48 7.06
C ASN A 306 3.93 -6.20 8.07
N PHE A 307 4.88 -7.02 7.59
CA PHE A 307 5.83 -7.72 8.45
C PHE A 307 6.64 -6.77 9.34
N ILE A 308 7.15 -5.68 8.77
CA ILE A 308 7.90 -4.68 9.53
C ILE A 308 6.99 -4.01 10.55
N ARG A 309 5.76 -3.65 10.18
CA ARG A 309 4.79 -3.02 11.08
C ARG A 309 4.46 -3.90 12.29
N ASP A 310 4.34 -5.21 12.09
CA ASP A 310 4.08 -6.18 13.16
C ASP A 310 5.31 -6.42 14.04
N SER A 311 6.49 -6.48 13.44
CA SER A 311 7.74 -6.81 14.14
C SER A 311 8.36 -5.62 14.86
N HIS A 312 8.17 -4.41 14.34
CA HIS A 312 8.80 -3.19 14.85
C HIS A 312 7.85 -1.98 14.73
N ARG A 313 6.94 -1.85 15.69
CA ARG A 313 5.94 -0.75 15.69
C ARG A 313 6.54 0.66 15.74
N GLU A 314 7.74 0.79 16.31
CA GLU A 314 8.50 2.06 16.42
C GLU A 314 9.48 2.26 15.27
N ASP A 315 9.32 1.55 14.16
CA ASP A 315 10.13 1.76 12.96
C ASP A 315 10.07 3.23 12.53
N ASN A 316 11.24 3.83 12.28
CA ASN A 316 11.39 5.26 12.05
C ASN A 316 10.53 5.80 10.90
N ASP A 317 10.38 5.05 9.82
CA ASP A 317 9.55 5.47 8.69
C ASP A 317 8.07 5.51 9.08
N PHE A 318 7.58 4.50 9.82
CA PHE A 318 6.20 4.49 10.31
C PHE A 318 5.94 5.63 11.31
N VAL A 319 6.84 5.87 12.25
CA VAL A 319 6.72 6.96 13.22
C VAL A 319 6.70 8.32 12.52
N HIS A 320 7.57 8.53 11.53
CA HIS A 320 7.62 9.76 10.75
C HIS A 320 6.28 10.03 10.06
N TRP A 321 5.72 9.05 9.35
CA TRP A 321 4.48 9.20 8.63
C TRP A 321 3.24 9.27 9.53
N GLN A 322 3.26 8.62 10.70
CA GLN A 322 2.18 8.79 11.69
C GLN A 322 2.08 10.23 12.20
N ARG A 323 3.22 10.89 12.44
CA ARG A 323 3.29 12.28 12.90
C ARG A 323 2.95 13.30 11.82
N ARG A 324 2.98 12.93 10.55
CA ARG A 324 2.73 13.86 9.44
C ARG A 324 1.31 14.45 9.45
N GLU A 325 0.37 13.81 10.10
CA GLU A 325 -0.97 14.37 10.36
C GLU A 325 -0.94 15.64 11.25
N GLU A 326 0.07 15.73 12.12
CA GLU A 326 0.27 16.90 13.01
C GLU A 326 1.09 18.00 12.33
N TYR A 327 1.83 17.71 11.26
CA TYR A 327 2.83 18.61 10.67
C TYR A 327 2.41 19.30 9.37
N HIS A 328 1.23 19.06 8.82
CA HIS A 328 0.72 19.82 7.66
C HIS A 328 0.40 21.31 7.96
N THR A 329 0.89 21.84 9.10
CA THR A 329 0.78 23.25 9.44
C THR A 329 1.99 24.09 9.03
N HIS A 330 3.11 23.52 8.56
CA HIS A 330 4.29 24.29 8.14
C HIS A 330 4.95 23.67 6.89
N GLY A 331 4.72 24.31 5.79
CA GLY A 331 5.53 24.51 4.59
C GLY A 331 6.56 23.44 4.19
N ASP A 332 6.14 22.39 3.50
CA ASP A 332 6.98 21.76 2.49
C ASP A 332 6.19 21.76 1.18
N ASN A 333 6.63 22.64 0.28
CA ASN A 333 6.21 22.71 -1.10
C ASN A 333 6.80 21.53 -1.87
N ASP A 334 6.23 20.35 -1.74
CA ASP A 334 6.21 19.39 -2.83
C ASP A 334 4.90 19.63 -3.57
N GLU A 335 5.00 20.41 -4.62
CA GLU A 335 3.97 20.62 -5.63
C GLU A 335 3.66 19.28 -6.31
N GLU A 336 2.88 18.43 -5.64
CA GLU A 336 1.93 17.59 -6.36
C GLU A 336 0.79 18.54 -6.74
N GLU A 337 0.87 19.12 -7.95
CA GLU A 337 -0.25 19.70 -8.65
C GLU A 337 -1.35 18.62 -8.69
N ARG A 338 -2.24 18.67 -7.71
CA ARG A 338 -3.54 18.00 -7.79
C ARG A 338 -4.40 18.92 -8.64
N ASP A 339 -4.38 18.65 -9.94
CA ASP A 339 -5.32 19.24 -10.89
C ASP A 339 -6.72 19.09 -10.29
N GLU A 340 -7.38 20.22 -10.07
CA GLU A 340 -8.81 20.31 -9.81
C GLU A 340 -9.53 19.78 -11.04
N GLU A 341 -9.91 18.51 -10.99
CA GLU A 341 -10.70 17.88 -12.04
C GLU A 341 -12.12 18.38 -11.90
N GLU A 342 -12.53 19.23 -12.82
CA GLU A 342 -13.92 19.34 -13.21
C GLU A 342 -14.30 18.00 -13.86
N ASP A 343 -14.87 17.10 -13.07
CA ASP A 343 -15.52 15.91 -13.58
C ASP A 343 -16.79 16.35 -14.33
N GLU A 344 -16.68 16.50 -15.65
CA GLU A 344 -17.83 16.40 -16.54
C GLU A 344 -18.23 14.91 -16.54
N ASP A 345 -19.16 14.57 -15.65
CA ASP A 345 -19.85 13.28 -15.65
C ASP A 345 -20.74 13.20 -16.90
N GLU A 346 -20.23 12.62 -17.97
CA GLU A 346 -21.07 12.01 -18.99
C GLU A 346 -21.55 10.66 -18.43
N ASP A 347 -22.77 10.67 -17.88
CA ASP A 347 -23.53 9.49 -17.52
C ASP A 347 -23.92 8.73 -18.81
N GLU A 348 -23.08 7.81 -19.26
CA GLU A 348 -23.51 6.77 -20.18
C GLU A 348 -24.03 5.57 -19.35
N ASP A 349 -25.34 5.54 -19.18
CA ASP A 349 -26.09 4.40 -18.68
C ASP A 349 -26.02 3.24 -19.69
N GLU A 350 -25.08 2.33 -19.56
CA GLU A 350 -25.17 1.00 -20.17
C GLU A 350 -25.85 0.04 -19.18
N GLU A 351 -27.13 -0.24 -19.48
CA GLU A 351 -27.89 -1.34 -18.87
C GLU A 351 -27.24 -2.67 -19.26
N GLU A 352 -26.62 -3.39 -18.32
CA GLU A 352 -26.25 -4.79 -18.47
C GLU A 352 -27.16 -5.66 -17.60
N GLU A 353 -27.75 -6.64 -18.28
CA GLU A 353 -28.72 -7.61 -17.80
C GLU A 353 -28.20 -8.44 -16.60
N GLU A 354 -29.10 -8.67 -15.64
CA GLU A 354 -28.93 -9.55 -14.49
C GLU A 354 -29.01 -11.02 -14.92
N ASP A 355 -27.98 -11.80 -14.57
CA ASP A 355 -28.16 -13.24 -14.34
C ASP A 355 -27.74 -13.58 -12.90
N GLY A 356 -28.76 -14.02 -12.12
CA GLY A 356 -28.61 -14.39 -10.72
C GLY A 356 -28.06 -15.80 -10.54
N ASP A 357 -27.36 -16.04 -9.47
CA ASP A 357 -27.68 -17.07 -8.47
C ASP A 357 -26.72 -17.03 -7.25
N GLY A 358 -27.26 -16.85 -6.13
CA GLY A 358 -27.37 -17.63 -4.93
C GLY A 358 -26.20 -17.79 -3.96
N HIS A 359 -26.45 -17.40 -2.74
CA HIS A 359 -26.02 -17.96 -1.44
C HIS A 359 -24.74 -17.43 -0.79
N GLY A 360 -24.99 -16.68 0.22
CA GLY A 360 -24.07 -16.35 1.31
C GLY A 360 -24.22 -14.87 1.70
N GLY A 361 -24.58 -14.56 2.94
CA GLY A 361 -24.95 -13.23 3.48
C GLY A 361 -24.00 -12.06 3.23
N HIS A 362 -23.53 -11.89 2.02
CA HIS A 362 -22.82 -10.73 1.53
C HIS A 362 -23.82 -9.72 0.96
N ILE A 363 -23.67 -8.44 1.36
CA ILE A 363 -24.40 -7.35 0.72
C ILE A 363 -23.84 -7.21 -0.69
N PRO A 364 -24.66 -7.33 -1.75
CA PRO A 364 -24.20 -7.14 -3.11
C PRO A 364 -23.59 -5.73 -3.27
N TYR A 365 -22.51 -5.66 -4.02
CA TYR A 365 -21.95 -4.38 -4.38
C TYR A 365 -22.83 -3.71 -5.42
N GLU A 366 -23.59 -2.67 -5.02
CA GLU A 366 -24.38 -1.86 -5.95
C GLU A 366 -23.61 -0.60 -6.36
N PRO A 367 -23.53 -0.28 -7.66
CA PRO A 367 -22.79 0.89 -8.15
C PRO A 367 -23.46 2.24 -7.85
N THR A 368 -24.72 2.24 -7.44
CA THR A 368 -25.52 3.45 -7.15
C THR A 368 -25.42 3.89 -5.69
N GLY A 369 -25.54 5.20 -5.41
CA GLY A 369 -25.54 5.77 -4.06
C GLY A 369 -26.65 5.19 -3.18
N ASP A 370 -26.37 5.00 -1.88
CA ASP A 370 -27.29 4.40 -0.92
C ASP A 370 -27.75 5.43 0.12
N ARG A 371 -29.07 5.67 0.20
CA ARG A 371 -29.68 6.58 1.16
C ARG A 371 -29.37 6.22 2.63
N ALA A 372 -29.16 4.93 2.93
CA ALA A 372 -28.84 4.51 4.30
C ALA A 372 -27.44 5.01 4.73
N MET A 373 -26.46 4.92 3.83
CA MET A 373 -25.10 5.42 4.10
C MET A 373 -25.03 6.94 4.06
N GLU A 374 -25.81 7.59 3.21
CA GLU A 374 -25.97 9.06 3.26
C GLU A 374 -26.56 9.51 4.59
N GLY A 375 -27.60 8.81 5.07
CA GLY A 375 -28.20 9.05 6.39
C GLY A 375 -27.23 8.78 7.56
N LEU A 376 -26.34 7.81 7.43
CA LEU A 376 -25.26 7.58 8.40
C LEU A 376 -24.28 8.76 8.40
N ARG A 377 -23.86 9.22 7.21
CA ARG A 377 -22.99 10.39 7.04
C ARG A 377 -23.58 11.63 7.71
N ASP A 378 -24.88 11.89 7.49
CA ASP A 378 -25.61 13.03 8.07
C ASP A 378 -25.67 12.92 9.60
N ARG A 379 -25.94 11.73 10.14
CA ARG A 379 -25.92 11.52 11.61
C ARG A 379 -24.55 11.81 12.21
N ILE A 380 -23.48 11.25 11.63
CA ILE A 380 -22.11 11.48 12.09
C ILE A 380 -21.77 12.97 12.03
N GLY A 381 -22.10 13.66 10.92
CA GLY A 381 -21.86 15.08 10.75
C GLY A 381 -22.59 15.92 11.82
N ASN A 382 -23.86 15.62 12.08
CA ASN A 382 -24.65 16.31 13.10
C ASN A 382 -24.11 16.07 14.52
N GLU A 383 -23.69 14.86 14.85
CA GLU A 383 -23.09 14.53 16.15
C GLU A 383 -21.76 15.26 16.35
N LEU A 384 -20.87 15.24 15.36
CA LEU A 384 -19.60 15.95 15.37
C LEU A 384 -19.79 17.46 15.56
N SER A 385 -20.84 18.04 14.95
CA SER A 385 -21.10 19.49 14.97
C SER A 385 -21.65 20.00 16.30
N ARG A 386 -22.21 19.13 17.17
CA ARG A 386 -22.71 19.53 18.50
C ARG A 386 -21.61 20.10 19.40
N GLY A 387 -20.36 19.76 19.18
CA GLY A 387 -19.18 20.30 19.88
C GLY A 387 -18.53 21.51 19.20
N TYR A 388 -18.99 21.92 18.01
CA TYR A 388 -18.42 23.01 17.24
C TYR A 388 -19.28 24.29 17.40
N ARG A 389 -18.62 25.44 17.67
CA ARG A 389 -19.24 26.77 17.48
C ARG A 389 -19.15 27.10 16.00
N LEU A 390 -20.16 26.71 15.23
CA LEU A 390 -20.26 27.09 13.83
C LEU A 390 -20.63 28.57 13.75
N PRO A 391 -20.08 29.36 12.79
CA PRO A 391 -20.57 30.71 12.52
C PRO A 391 -22.04 30.62 12.07
N TYR A 392 -22.86 31.48 12.58
CA TYR A 392 -24.28 31.60 12.23
C TYR A 392 -24.44 32.25 10.86
#